data_3451df3a53622c9da88530709a749de4
#
_entry.id   3451df3a53622c9da88530709a749de4
#
_cell.length_a   1.000
_cell.length_b   1.000
_cell.length_c   1.000
_cell.angle_alpha   90.00
_cell.angle_beta   90.00
_cell.angle_gamma   90.00
#
_symmetry.space_group_name_H-M   'P 1'
#
loop_
_entity.id
_entity.type
_entity.pdbx_description
1 polymer ?
#
loop_
_entity_poly.entity_id
_entity_poly.type
_entity_poly.pdbx_seq_one_letter_code
_entity_poly.pdbx_strand_id
1 'polypeptide(L)'
;MCGIIAAASTRNVGKLLVQGLHKMEYRGYDSAGIALHQNESIAHLRALGKVQLLEDKMIAERPKSKLGIAHTRWATHGEPSEINAHPHKSKDSVYIVHNGIIENYVELRAELISDGYEFLSQTDSELIAHLLDLYINQGNSMIDAMYLAKEKLEGAYAIAAIDIKDNTNLVVARNKSPLLIGLGTDEMFAASDPLAIAQMTNDFIFLEDGDVAEISAEAYTIFDASKKEVTREVTHIDISNQATSKGDYRHYMEKEIYEQPDAVSNTIDGRIGGEDVLDNIFGLGSSELFAKVERIQVVACGTSLHAGRVAANWFSSIAELPCQIDYASEYRYRNPHVDKNSLIITISQSGETADTLAALDYSKEKDYLASLAICNVPTSSLARESDFVMFTNAGPEIGVASTKAFTTQLAALMLLALSLAKSRGLNPKLRGRIVNALRLLPETISESLTQKDQIAAIAPSIASKDNALFLGRGIFYPIAKEGALKLKEISYIHAEAYPAGELKHGPLALIDENMPVIALAPESEIAEKLISNLEEVKARGGTLYVFADPSVKMDVKSGELVHMPKCDFFLTPIVYNIPLQILSYEVALLRGTDIDQPRNLAKSVTVE
;
A
#
# COMPACT_ATOMS: atom_id res chain seq x y z
N MET A 1 -3.10 -8.38 -4.65
CA MET A 1 -4.43 -7.76 -4.70
C MET A 1 -4.99 -7.80 -6.11
N CYS A 2 -6.30 -8.02 -6.26
CA CYS A 2 -6.95 -8.10 -7.56
C CYS A 2 -6.87 -6.80 -8.37
N GLY A 3 -6.86 -6.91 -9.70
CA GLY A 3 -6.89 -5.78 -10.62
C GLY A 3 -7.98 -5.97 -11.66
N ILE A 4 -8.87 -4.97 -11.81
CA ILE A 4 -9.90 -4.91 -12.85
C ILE A 4 -9.46 -3.97 -13.96
N ILE A 5 -9.67 -4.40 -15.20
CA ILE A 5 -9.69 -3.53 -16.38
C ILE A 5 -10.80 -3.98 -17.32
N ALA A 6 -11.60 -3.03 -17.79
CA ALA A 6 -12.64 -3.23 -18.79
C ALA A 6 -12.54 -2.16 -19.86
N ALA A 7 -12.98 -2.47 -21.08
CA ALA A 7 -12.93 -1.53 -22.19
C ALA A 7 -14.10 -1.73 -23.16
N ALA A 8 -14.68 -0.61 -23.60
CA ALA A 8 -15.55 -0.50 -24.76
C ALA A 8 -14.89 0.46 -25.76
N SER A 9 -14.71 0.05 -27.05
CA SER A 9 -13.92 0.80 -28.01
C SER A 9 -14.39 0.54 -29.44
N THR A 10 -13.99 1.40 -30.37
CA THR A 10 -14.16 1.18 -31.81
C THR A 10 -13.08 0.27 -32.41
N ARG A 11 -11.98 0.01 -31.67
CA ARG A 11 -10.86 -0.87 -32.06
C ARG A 11 -10.79 -2.15 -31.21
N ASN A 12 -9.90 -3.08 -31.56
CA ASN A 12 -9.71 -4.31 -30.81
C ASN A 12 -9.09 -4.05 -29.42
N VAL A 13 -9.81 -4.40 -28.35
CA VAL A 13 -9.42 -4.13 -26.96
C VAL A 13 -8.54 -5.21 -26.33
N GLY A 14 -8.46 -6.42 -26.92
CA GLY A 14 -7.78 -7.56 -26.27
C GLY A 14 -6.35 -7.27 -25.84
N LYS A 15 -5.54 -6.65 -26.72
CA LYS A 15 -4.16 -6.27 -26.40
C LYS A 15 -4.09 -5.17 -25.33
N LEU A 16 -5.01 -4.20 -25.37
CA LEU A 16 -5.07 -3.10 -24.40
C LEU A 16 -5.34 -3.62 -22.99
N LEU A 17 -6.30 -4.55 -22.87
CA LEU A 17 -6.66 -5.17 -21.60
C LEU A 17 -5.49 -5.95 -21.01
N VAL A 18 -4.79 -6.76 -21.80
CA VAL A 18 -3.61 -7.50 -21.32
C VAL A 18 -2.48 -6.56 -20.91
N GLN A 19 -2.23 -5.49 -21.66
CA GLN A 19 -1.24 -4.48 -21.29
C GLN A 19 -1.59 -3.78 -19.97
N GLY A 20 -2.87 -3.50 -19.74
CA GLY A 20 -3.35 -2.95 -18.47
C GLY A 20 -3.17 -3.93 -17.32
N LEU A 21 -3.41 -5.24 -17.52
CA LEU A 21 -3.15 -6.25 -16.51
C LEU A 21 -1.65 -6.31 -16.13
N HIS A 22 -0.73 -6.25 -17.12
CA HIS A 22 0.71 -6.18 -16.84
C HIS A 22 1.09 -4.98 -15.98
N LYS A 23 0.41 -3.83 -16.18
CA LYS A 23 0.63 -2.64 -15.35
C LYS A 23 0.13 -2.78 -13.92
N MET A 24 -0.77 -3.75 -13.67
CA MET A 24 -1.32 -4.03 -12.33
C MET A 24 -0.66 -5.24 -11.64
N GLU A 25 0.24 -5.97 -12.29
CA GLU A 25 0.91 -7.14 -11.69
C GLU A 25 1.63 -6.81 -10.37
N TYR A 26 2.14 -5.58 -10.22
CA TYR A 26 2.79 -5.15 -8.98
C TYR A 26 1.87 -5.22 -7.75
N ARG A 27 0.54 -5.19 -7.95
CA ARG A 27 -0.43 -5.30 -6.85
C ARG A 27 -0.50 -6.71 -6.26
N GLY A 28 0.09 -7.70 -6.92
CA GLY A 28 0.07 -9.12 -6.54
C GLY A 28 -1.01 -9.90 -7.32
N TYR A 29 -0.70 -11.14 -7.68
CA TYR A 29 -1.59 -12.02 -8.47
C TYR A 29 -1.25 -13.50 -8.21
N ASP A 30 -2.23 -14.37 -8.44
CA ASP A 30 -2.06 -15.83 -8.55
C ASP A 30 -2.57 -16.36 -9.88
N SER A 31 -3.45 -15.61 -10.53
CA SER A 31 -4.02 -15.96 -11.83
C SER A 31 -4.49 -14.71 -12.55
N ALA A 32 -4.69 -14.83 -13.86
CA ALA A 32 -5.21 -13.78 -14.73
C ALA A 32 -6.22 -14.34 -15.72
N GLY A 33 -7.13 -13.49 -16.21
CA GLY A 33 -8.04 -13.89 -17.26
C GLY A 33 -8.77 -12.73 -17.92
N ILE A 34 -9.41 -13.05 -19.05
CA ILE A 34 -10.07 -12.09 -19.93
C ILE A 34 -11.33 -12.70 -20.54
N ALA A 35 -12.38 -11.90 -20.66
CA ALA A 35 -13.56 -12.22 -21.45
C ALA A 35 -13.77 -11.14 -22.52
N LEU A 36 -13.84 -11.55 -23.78
CA LEU A 36 -13.92 -10.68 -24.97
C LEU A 36 -15.17 -11.00 -25.77
N HIS A 37 -16.03 -10.02 -25.97
CA HIS A 37 -17.28 -10.18 -26.70
C HIS A 37 -17.06 -10.31 -28.20
N GLN A 38 -17.48 -11.41 -28.82
CA GLN A 38 -17.32 -11.74 -30.23
C GLN A 38 -18.70 -11.89 -30.93
N ASN A 39 -19.51 -10.82 -30.91
CA ASN A 39 -20.87 -10.75 -31.42
C ASN A 39 -21.86 -11.77 -30.79
N GLU A 40 -21.75 -13.06 -31.11
CA GLU A 40 -22.65 -14.11 -30.58
C GLU A 40 -21.99 -15.05 -29.57
N SER A 41 -20.73 -14.81 -29.23
CA SER A 41 -19.97 -15.61 -28.27
C SER A 41 -19.00 -14.75 -27.47
N ILE A 42 -18.48 -15.31 -26.38
CA ILE A 42 -17.44 -14.65 -25.60
C ILE A 42 -16.21 -15.54 -25.58
N ALA A 43 -15.09 -15.01 -26.08
CA ALA A 43 -13.78 -15.63 -25.90
C ALA A 43 -13.37 -15.48 -24.43
N HIS A 44 -13.29 -16.59 -23.71
CA HIS A 44 -13.02 -16.64 -22.27
C HIS A 44 -11.72 -17.38 -22.01
N LEU A 45 -10.66 -16.65 -21.68
CA LEU A 45 -9.32 -17.18 -21.44
C LEU A 45 -8.87 -16.92 -20.01
N ARG A 46 -8.29 -17.93 -19.38
CA ARG A 46 -7.75 -17.84 -18.01
C ARG A 46 -6.38 -18.52 -17.95
N ALA A 47 -5.51 -18.04 -17.09
CA ALA A 47 -4.18 -18.62 -16.85
C ALA A 47 -3.84 -18.56 -15.37
N LEU A 48 -3.25 -19.63 -14.84
CA LEU A 48 -2.67 -19.67 -13.51
C LEU A 48 -1.26 -19.06 -13.55
N GLY A 49 -0.95 -18.10 -12.67
CA GLY A 49 0.35 -17.43 -12.60
C GLY A 49 0.38 -16.08 -13.32
N LYS A 50 1.52 -15.74 -13.92
CA LYS A 50 1.80 -14.42 -14.53
C LYS A 50 0.89 -14.09 -15.70
N VAL A 51 0.59 -12.80 -15.88
CA VAL A 51 -0.18 -12.25 -17.02
C VAL A 51 0.44 -12.66 -18.36
N GLN A 52 1.76 -12.89 -18.41
CA GLN A 52 2.43 -13.41 -19.61
C GLN A 52 1.81 -14.72 -20.11
N LEU A 53 1.40 -15.63 -19.24
CA LEU A 53 0.76 -16.89 -19.63
C LEU A 53 -0.63 -16.67 -20.25
N LEU A 54 -1.35 -15.64 -19.82
CA LEU A 54 -2.60 -15.21 -20.45
C LEU A 54 -2.32 -14.56 -21.81
N GLU A 55 -1.28 -13.72 -21.91
CA GLU A 55 -0.85 -13.11 -23.16
C GLU A 55 -0.49 -14.16 -24.23
N ASP A 56 0.24 -15.21 -23.83
CA ASP A 56 0.61 -16.31 -24.72
C ASP A 56 -0.65 -17.02 -25.29
N LYS A 57 -1.68 -17.27 -24.45
CA LYS A 57 -2.98 -17.80 -24.88
C LYS A 57 -3.69 -16.84 -25.84
N MET A 58 -3.70 -15.54 -25.55
CA MET A 58 -4.27 -14.50 -26.40
C MET A 58 -3.60 -14.41 -27.78
N ILE A 59 -2.27 -14.57 -27.83
CA ILE A 59 -1.48 -14.58 -29.07
C ILE A 59 -1.82 -15.82 -29.92
N ALA A 60 -2.03 -16.97 -29.28
CA ALA A 60 -2.37 -18.22 -29.96
C ALA A 60 -3.78 -18.16 -30.56
N GLU A 61 -4.78 -17.69 -29.82
CA GLU A 61 -6.19 -17.69 -30.23
C GLU A 61 -6.59 -16.47 -31.07
N ARG A 62 -5.89 -15.34 -30.89
CA ARG A 62 -6.11 -14.06 -31.63
C ARG A 62 -7.56 -13.57 -31.63
N PRO A 63 -8.27 -13.55 -30.51
CA PRO A 63 -9.64 -13.08 -30.47
C PRO A 63 -9.70 -11.59 -30.86
N LYS A 64 -10.76 -11.21 -31.60
CA LYS A 64 -11.01 -9.79 -31.97
C LYS A 64 -12.28 -9.35 -31.26
N SER A 65 -12.19 -8.28 -30.51
CA SER A 65 -13.32 -7.73 -29.77
C SER A 65 -13.19 -6.22 -29.58
N LYS A 66 -14.33 -5.55 -29.53
CA LYS A 66 -14.47 -4.13 -29.19
C LYS A 66 -14.94 -3.92 -27.76
N LEU A 67 -15.35 -4.99 -27.08
CA LEU A 67 -15.86 -4.98 -25.70
C LEU A 67 -15.24 -6.11 -24.92
N GLY A 68 -14.71 -5.84 -23.73
CA GLY A 68 -14.14 -6.89 -22.89
C GLY A 68 -13.83 -6.45 -21.48
N ILE A 69 -13.68 -7.46 -20.61
CA ILE A 69 -13.30 -7.35 -19.21
C ILE A 69 -12.11 -8.27 -18.92
N ALA A 70 -11.20 -7.83 -18.08
CA ALA A 70 -10.03 -8.62 -17.71
C ALA A 70 -9.64 -8.38 -16.24
N HIS A 71 -8.91 -9.34 -15.67
CA HIS A 71 -8.66 -9.38 -14.24
C HIS A 71 -7.34 -10.07 -13.90
N THR A 72 -6.64 -9.54 -12.88
CA THR A 72 -5.62 -10.27 -12.13
C THR A 72 -6.18 -10.62 -10.76
N ARG A 73 -6.18 -11.90 -10.39
CA ARG A 73 -6.74 -12.39 -9.14
C ARG A 73 -5.65 -12.56 -8.09
N TRP A 74 -5.99 -12.16 -6.87
CA TRP A 74 -5.33 -12.54 -5.64
C TRP A 74 -6.32 -13.34 -4.81
N ALA A 75 -6.01 -14.61 -4.52
CA ALA A 75 -6.95 -15.51 -3.87
C ALA A 75 -7.29 -15.06 -2.44
N THR A 76 -8.59 -14.85 -2.20
CA THR A 76 -9.20 -14.68 -0.88
C THR A 76 -10.04 -15.93 -0.54
N HIS A 77 -10.80 -16.43 -1.52
CA HIS A 77 -11.65 -17.61 -1.42
C HIS A 77 -11.31 -18.60 -2.54
N GLY A 78 -11.09 -19.87 -2.19
CA GLY A 78 -10.70 -20.92 -3.13
C GLY A 78 -9.21 -20.88 -3.51
N GLU A 79 -8.63 -22.05 -3.74
CA GLU A 79 -7.22 -22.20 -4.10
C GLU A 79 -6.87 -21.53 -5.44
N PRO A 80 -5.60 -21.13 -5.66
CA PRO A 80 -5.14 -20.68 -6.97
C PRO A 80 -5.30 -21.79 -8.02
N SER A 81 -6.23 -21.56 -8.97
CA SER A 81 -6.52 -22.49 -10.07
C SER A 81 -7.19 -21.75 -11.23
N GLU A 82 -7.16 -22.33 -12.44
CA GLU A 82 -7.83 -21.70 -13.59
C GLU A 82 -9.36 -21.62 -13.41
N ILE A 83 -9.96 -22.53 -12.67
CA ILE A 83 -11.40 -22.53 -12.44
C ILE A 83 -11.83 -21.40 -11.49
N ASN A 84 -10.97 -21.06 -10.56
CA ASN A 84 -11.16 -19.98 -9.61
C ASN A 84 -10.68 -18.61 -10.13
N ALA A 85 -10.00 -18.58 -11.30
CA ALA A 85 -9.59 -17.33 -11.95
C ALA A 85 -10.79 -16.59 -12.57
N HIS A 86 -10.80 -15.26 -12.47
CA HIS A 86 -11.75 -14.42 -13.18
C HIS A 86 -11.42 -14.34 -14.69
N PRO A 87 -12.38 -13.97 -15.53
CA PRO A 87 -13.80 -13.70 -15.28
C PRO A 87 -14.60 -14.93 -14.86
N HIS A 88 -15.61 -14.75 -13.97
CA HIS A 88 -16.63 -15.75 -13.71
C HIS A 88 -17.83 -15.56 -14.63
N LYS A 89 -18.61 -16.62 -14.83
CA LYS A 89 -19.75 -16.60 -15.74
C LYS A 89 -20.98 -17.32 -15.19
N SER A 90 -22.16 -16.99 -15.70
CA SER A 90 -23.38 -17.74 -15.53
C SER A 90 -23.91 -18.20 -16.87
N LYS A 91 -24.06 -19.53 -17.06
CA LYS A 91 -24.71 -20.16 -18.24
C LYS A 91 -24.27 -19.62 -19.61
N ASP A 92 -23.05 -19.15 -19.74
CA ASP A 92 -22.52 -18.48 -20.96
C ASP A 92 -23.29 -17.19 -21.36
N SER A 93 -24.07 -16.59 -20.46
CA SER A 93 -24.84 -15.37 -20.71
C SER A 93 -24.14 -14.12 -20.15
N VAL A 94 -23.80 -14.12 -18.88
CA VAL A 94 -23.19 -13.00 -18.17
C VAL A 94 -21.78 -13.37 -17.70
N TYR A 95 -20.84 -12.46 -17.91
CA TYR A 95 -19.46 -12.59 -17.47
C TYR A 95 -19.12 -11.41 -16.57
N ILE A 96 -18.44 -11.67 -15.44
CA ILE A 96 -18.06 -10.66 -14.46
C ILE A 96 -16.61 -10.77 -14.03
N VAL A 97 -16.04 -9.65 -13.64
CA VAL A 97 -14.83 -9.56 -12.82
C VAL A 97 -15.16 -8.81 -11.53
N HIS A 98 -14.52 -9.20 -10.45
CA HIS A 98 -14.83 -8.68 -9.11
C HIS A 98 -13.56 -8.51 -8.28
N ASN A 99 -13.41 -7.34 -7.66
CA ASN A 99 -12.47 -7.09 -6.57
C ASN A 99 -13.26 -6.89 -5.29
N GLY A 100 -12.89 -7.56 -4.23
CA GLY A 100 -13.57 -7.44 -2.95
C GLY A 100 -13.84 -8.77 -2.29
N ILE A 101 -14.72 -8.75 -1.30
CA ILE A 101 -15.24 -9.94 -0.59
C ILE A 101 -16.74 -9.76 -0.38
N ILE A 102 -17.51 -10.78 -0.71
CA ILE A 102 -18.93 -10.84 -0.41
C ILE A 102 -19.11 -11.63 0.89
N GLU A 103 -19.41 -10.93 1.97
CA GLU A 103 -19.41 -11.47 3.33
C GLU A 103 -20.52 -12.50 3.55
N ASN A 104 -21.71 -12.28 2.94
CA ASN A 104 -22.86 -13.18 3.02
C ASN A 104 -22.92 -14.21 1.87
N TYR A 105 -21.75 -14.56 1.26
CA TYR A 105 -21.71 -15.41 0.08
C TYR A 105 -22.23 -16.84 0.35
N VAL A 106 -22.12 -17.37 1.56
CA VAL A 106 -22.55 -18.71 1.92
C VAL A 106 -24.06 -18.85 1.80
N GLU A 107 -24.80 -17.89 2.35
CA GLU A 107 -26.25 -17.83 2.31
C GLU A 107 -26.76 -17.64 0.88
N LEU A 108 -26.20 -16.68 0.14
CA LEU A 108 -26.59 -16.39 -1.24
C LEU A 108 -26.29 -17.56 -2.18
N ARG A 109 -25.16 -18.25 -1.97
CA ARG A 109 -24.82 -19.47 -2.72
C ARG A 109 -25.84 -20.58 -2.50
N ALA A 110 -26.30 -20.78 -1.26
CA ALA A 110 -27.32 -21.79 -0.94
C ALA A 110 -28.67 -21.45 -1.60
N GLU A 111 -29.09 -20.16 -1.59
CA GLU A 111 -30.30 -19.69 -2.30
C GLU A 111 -30.21 -20.00 -3.80
N LEU A 112 -29.12 -19.59 -4.46
CA LEU A 112 -28.93 -19.79 -5.90
C LEU A 112 -28.85 -21.26 -6.31
N ILE A 113 -28.27 -22.12 -5.47
CA ILE A 113 -28.30 -23.58 -5.71
C ILE A 113 -29.75 -24.11 -5.66
N SER A 114 -30.58 -23.60 -4.74
CA SER A 114 -32.01 -23.99 -4.67
C SER A 114 -32.80 -23.52 -5.88
N ASP A 115 -32.36 -22.41 -6.52
CA ASP A 115 -32.93 -21.87 -7.76
C ASP A 115 -32.37 -22.56 -9.03
N GLY A 116 -31.53 -23.60 -8.86
CA GLY A 116 -31.02 -24.44 -9.94
C GLY A 116 -29.74 -23.90 -10.61
N TYR A 117 -28.97 -23.06 -9.93
CA TYR A 117 -27.65 -22.63 -10.39
C TYR A 117 -26.56 -23.60 -9.94
N GLU A 118 -25.66 -23.95 -10.85
CA GLU A 118 -24.50 -24.79 -10.56
C GLU A 118 -23.26 -23.91 -10.43
N PHE A 119 -22.53 -24.08 -9.34
CA PHE A 119 -21.29 -23.36 -9.08
C PHE A 119 -20.09 -24.20 -9.51
N LEU A 120 -19.25 -23.65 -10.36
CA LEU A 120 -18.05 -24.30 -10.84
C LEU A 120 -16.82 -23.96 -10.01
N SER A 121 -16.80 -22.76 -9.42
CA SER A 121 -15.67 -22.26 -8.62
C SER A 121 -15.94 -22.34 -7.11
N GLN A 122 -14.87 -22.14 -6.36
CA GLN A 122 -14.89 -22.05 -4.90
C GLN A 122 -14.94 -20.59 -4.43
N THR A 123 -15.05 -19.62 -5.38
CA THR A 123 -15.00 -18.19 -5.06
C THR A 123 -16.36 -17.68 -4.59
N ASP A 124 -16.31 -16.58 -3.84
CA ASP A 124 -17.47 -15.77 -3.51
C ASP A 124 -17.98 -14.96 -4.73
N SER A 125 -17.16 -14.77 -5.74
CA SER A 125 -17.43 -13.90 -6.90
C SER A 125 -18.41 -14.52 -7.90
N GLU A 126 -18.42 -15.84 -8.08
CA GLU A 126 -19.26 -16.52 -9.08
C GLU A 126 -20.75 -16.26 -8.84
N LEU A 127 -21.18 -16.12 -7.57
CA LEU A 127 -22.57 -15.83 -7.24
C LEU A 127 -23.08 -14.52 -7.86
N ILE A 128 -22.19 -13.53 -8.07
CA ILE A 128 -22.57 -12.25 -8.70
C ILE A 128 -23.02 -12.48 -10.14
N ALA A 129 -22.30 -13.31 -10.89
CA ALA A 129 -22.71 -13.66 -12.26
C ALA A 129 -24.08 -14.36 -12.27
N HIS A 130 -24.33 -15.26 -11.30
CA HIS A 130 -25.61 -15.96 -11.17
C HIS A 130 -26.76 -15.04 -10.76
N LEU A 131 -26.53 -14.09 -9.84
CA LEU A 131 -27.55 -13.08 -9.47
C LEU A 131 -27.93 -12.20 -10.67
N LEU A 132 -26.94 -11.74 -11.43
CA LEU A 132 -27.19 -10.93 -12.62
C LEU A 132 -27.98 -11.71 -13.67
N ASP A 133 -27.58 -12.95 -13.95
CA ASP A 133 -28.31 -13.84 -14.89
C ASP A 133 -29.76 -14.11 -14.42
N LEU A 134 -29.98 -14.33 -13.12
CA LEU A 134 -31.29 -14.51 -12.54
C LEU A 134 -32.20 -13.32 -12.82
N TYR A 135 -31.74 -12.10 -12.52
CA TYR A 135 -32.53 -10.90 -12.69
C TYR A 135 -32.74 -10.51 -14.16
N ILE A 136 -31.75 -10.72 -15.03
CA ILE A 136 -31.89 -10.51 -16.48
C ILE A 136 -32.92 -11.49 -17.07
N ASN A 137 -32.94 -12.74 -16.63
CA ASN A 137 -33.95 -13.72 -17.07
C ASN A 137 -35.37 -13.42 -16.56
N GLN A 138 -35.49 -12.57 -15.53
CA GLN A 138 -36.76 -12.00 -15.05
C GLN A 138 -37.22 -10.78 -15.88
N GLY A 139 -36.43 -10.37 -16.88
CA GLY A 139 -36.75 -9.25 -17.80
C GLY A 139 -36.17 -7.90 -17.41
N ASN A 140 -35.25 -7.85 -16.44
CA ASN A 140 -34.58 -6.62 -16.05
C ASN A 140 -33.43 -6.28 -17.04
N SER A 141 -33.14 -4.99 -17.18
CA SER A 141 -31.90 -4.54 -17.82
C SER A 141 -30.66 -4.92 -16.98
N MET A 142 -29.45 -4.90 -17.57
CA MET A 142 -28.22 -5.17 -16.83
C MET A 142 -28.04 -4.16 -15.66
N ILE A 143 -28.39 -2.89 -15.86
CA ILE A 143 -28.36 -1.88 -14.79
C ILE A 143 -29.33 -2.23 -13.66
N ASP A 144 -30.59 -2.58 -14.01
CA ASP A 144 -31.59 -2.98 -13.01
C ASP A 144 -31.17 -4.25 -12.26
N ALA A 145 -30.64 -5.24 -12.98
CA ALA A 145 -30.10 -6.46 -12.42
C ALA A 145 -28.92 -6.17 -11.45
N MET A 146 -28.05 -5.20 -11.79
CA MET A 146 -26.95 -4.79 -10.92
C MET A 146 -27.47 -4.14 -9.63
N TYR A 147 -28.53 -3.32 -9.69
CA TYR A 147 -29.13 -2.74 -8.49
C TYR A 147 -29.78 -3.82 -7.60
N LEU A 148 -30.53 -4.74 -8.18
CA LEU A 148 -31.13 -5.85 -7.44
C LEU A 148 -30.07 -6.77 -6.81
N ALA A 149 -28.95 -6.99 -7.51
CA ALA A 149 -27.84 -7.74 -6.96
C ALA A 149 -27.20 -6.99 -5.77
N LYS A 150 -26.97 -5.68 -5.90
CA LYS A 150 -26.42 -4.84 -4.82
C LYS A 150 -27.27 -4.86 -3.55
N GLU A 151 -28.59 -4.90 -3.66
CA GLU A 151 -29.48 -5.03 -2.49
C GLU A 151 -29.29 -6.32 -1.70
N LYS A 152 -28.74 -7.34 -2.34
CA LYS A 152 -28.45 -8.66 -1.74
C LYS A 152 -27.04 -8.78 -1.20
N LEU A 153 -26.08 -8.07 -1.83
CA LEU A 153 -24.65 -8.21 -1.55
C LEU A 153 -24.25 -7.44 -0.28
N GLU A 154 -23.61 -8.11 0.66
CA GLU A 154 -22.94 -7.50 1.82
C GLU A 154 -21.43 -7.56 1.66
N GLY A 155 -20.72 -6.45 2.01
CA GLY A 155 -19.27 -6.36 1.94
C GLY A 155 -18.75 -5.32 0.95
N ALA A 156 -17.47 -5.39 0.64
CA ALA A 156 -16.79 -4.47 -0.28
C ALA A 156 -16.64 -5.10 -1.66
N TYR A 157 -16.99 -4.36 -2.73
CA TYR A 157 -16.86 -4.84 -4.10
C TYR A 157 -16.65 -3.72 -5.13
N ALA A 158 -15.88 -4.05 -6.17
CA ALA A 158 -15.88 -3.40 -7.46
C ALA A 158 -16.16 -4.48 -8.51
N ILE A 159 -17.15 -4.26 -9.35
CA ILE A 159 -17.66 -5.24 -10.34
C ILE A 159 -17.60 -4.61 -11.72
N ALA A 160 -17.17 -5.39 -12.74
CA ALA A 160 -17.44 -5.08 -14.14
C ALA A 160 -18.08 -6.30 -14.81
N ALA A 161 -19.16 -6.07 -15.55
CA ALA A 161 -19.99 -7.10 -16.14
C ALA A 161 -20.26 -6.83 -17.63
N ILE A 162 -20.31 -7.90 -18.43
CA ILE A 162 -20.75 -7.91 -19.83
C ILE A 162 -21.81 -8.99 -20.06
N ASP A 163 -22.80 -8.71 -20.91
CA ASP A 163 -23.84 -9.64 -21.34
C ASP A 163 -23.57 -10.08 -22.78
N ILE A 164 -23.71 -11.36 -23.07
CA ILE A 164 -23.57 -11.91 -24.42
C ILE A 164 -24.54 -11.28 -25.43
N LYS A 165 -25.68 -10.76 -24.96
CA LYS A 165 -26.71 -10.14 -25.79
C LYS A 165 -26.42 -8.68 -26.12
N ASP A 166 -25.50 -8.04 -25.39
CA ASP A 166 -25.10 -6.65 -25.62
C ASP A 166 -23.62 -6.56 -25.95
N ASN A 167 -23.30 -6.28 -27.19
CA ASN A 167 -21.94 -6.16 -27.69
C ASN A 167 -21.38 -4.73 -27.67
N THR A 168 -22.09 -3.79 -27.05
CA THR A 168 -21.77 -2.36 -27.04
C THR A 168 -21.50 -1.82 -25.65
N ASN A 169 -22.21 -2.30 -24.65
CA ASN A 169 -22.15 -1.76 -23.30
C ASN A 169 -21.53 -2.75 -22.30
N LEU A 170 -20.83 -2.21 -21.34
CA LEU A 170 -20.48 -2.88 -20.10
C LEU A 170 -21.07 -2.11 -18.92
N VAL A 171 -21.34 -2.81 -17.83
CA VAL A 171 -21.87 -2.21 -16.61
C VAL A 171 -20.89 -2.42 -15.48
N VAL A 172 -20.62 -1.37 -14.71
CA VAL A 172 -19.74 -1.42 -13.56
C VAL A 172 -20.47 -0.95 -12.30
N ALA A 173 -20.05 -1.46 -11.15
CA ALA A 173 -20.57 -1.06 -9.85
C ALA A 173 -19.45 -0.96 -8.83
N ARG A 174 -19.57 0.00 -7.92
CA ARG A 174 -18.62 0.20 -6.82
C ARG A 174 -19.32 0.26 -5.46
N ASN A 175 -18.70 -0.42 -4.48
CA ASN A 175 -18.95 -0.24 -3.06
C ASN A 175 -17.65 -0.47 -2.29
N LYS A 176 -17.06 0.56 -1.71
CA LYS A 176 -15.78 0.58 -0.96
C LYS A 176 -14.54 0.22 -1.78
N SER A 177 -14.54 -0.84 -2.58
CA SER A 177 -13.40 -1.20 -3.44
C SER A 177 -13.20 -0.18 -4.56
N PRO A 178 -11.94 0.25 -4.87
CA PRO A 178 -11.69 1.31 -5.86
C PRO A 178 -12.08 0.89 -7.28
N LEU A 179 -12.78 1.81 -7.97
CA LEU A 179 -13.13 1.69 -9.38
C LEU A 179 -13.28 3.09 -10.00
N LEU A 180 -12.80 3.25 -11.22
CA LEU A 180 -12.84 4.50 -11.98
C LEU A 180 -13.20 4.25 -13.45
N ILE A 181 -13.67 5.30 -14.12
CA ILE A 181 -13.87 5.33 -15.58
C ILE A 181 -12.76 6.18 -16.20
N GLY A 182 -12.13 5.69 -17.27
CA GLY A 182 -11.17 6.43 -18.08
C GLY A 182 -11.81 6.89 -19.38
N LEU A 183 -11.66 8.18 -19.70
CA LEU A 183 -12.25 8.81 -20.87
C LEU A 183 -11.23 8.89 -21.99
N GLY A 184 -11.38 8.06 -23.03
CA GLY A 184 -10.56 8.08 -24.23
C GLY A 184 -11.31 8.68 -25.43
N THR A 185 -10.65 8.74 -26.59
CA THR A 185 -11.27 9.16 -27.85
C THR A 185 -11.82 7.94 -28.57
N ASP A 186 -13.14 7.86 -28.78
CA ASP A 186 -13.86 6.71 -29.35
C ASP A 186 -13.61 5.40 -28.56
N GLU A 187 -13.28 5.53 -27.30
CA GLU A 187 -13.08 4.40 -26.38
C GLU A 187 -13.21 4.86 -24.93
N MET A 188 -13.78 4.00 -24.09
CA MET A 188 -13.88 4.20 -22.67
C MET A 188 -13.45 2.96 -21.91
N PHE A 189 -12.96 3.18 -20.70
CA PHE A 189 -12.38 2.16 -19.85
C PHE A 189 -13.00 2.19 -18.48
N ALA A 190 -13.00 1.03 -17.80
CA ALA A 190 -13.12 1.00 -16.37
C ALA A 190 -11.90 0.27 -15.78
N ALA A 191 -11.36 0.77 -14.68
CA ALA A 191 -10.20 0.17 -14.03
C ALA A 191 -10.24 0.36 -12.51
N SER A 192 -9.60 -0.56 -11.79
CA SER A 192 -9.39 -0.42 -10.35
C SER A 192 -8.17 0.44 -9.99
N ASP A 193 -7.38 0.86 -11.01
CA ASP A 193 -6.16 1.64 -10.84
C ASP A 193 -5.91 2.49 -12.10
N PRO A 194 -5.68 3.82 -11.98
CA PRO A 194 -5.36 4.67 -13.12
C PRO A 194 -4.16 4.18 -13.93
N LEU A 195 -3.16 3.56 -13.28
CA LEU A 195 -1.95 3.04 -13.95
C LEU A 195 -2.28 2.00 -15.03
N ALA A 196 -3.36 1.24 -14.86
CA ALA A 196 -3.80 0.24 -15.84
C ALA A 196 -4.09 0.83 -17.22
N ILE A 197 -4.60 2.08 -17.25
CA ILE A 197 -5.08 2.74 -18.45
C ILE A 197 -4.40 4.09 -18.75
N ALA A 198 -3.33 4.42 -18.00
CA ALA A 198 -2.58 5.68 -18.17
C ALA A 198 -1.95 5.88 -19.55
N GLN A 199 -1.76 4.80 -20.34
CA GLN A 199 -1.28 4.90 -21.73
C GLN A 199 -2.39 5.27 -22.71
N MET A 200 -3.66 5.14 -22.31
CA MET A 200 -4.83 5.37 -23.14
C MET A 200 -5.46 6.73 -22.87
N THR A 201 -5.47 7.16 -21.60
CA THR A 201 -6.06 8.45 -21.19
C THR A 201 -5.43 8.97 -19.92
N ASN A 202 -5.51 10.31 -19.76
CA ASN A 202 -5.15 11.02 -18.53
C ASN A 202 -6.41 11.59 -17.81
N ASP A 203 -7.60 11.38 -18.34
CA ASP A 203 -8.86 11.90 -17.83
C ASP A 203 -9.68 10.78 -17.17
N PHE A 204 -9.92 10.92 -15.87
CA PHE A 204 -10.52 9.89 -15.03
C PHE A 204 -11.72 10.41 -14.26
N ILE A 205 -12.73 9.54 -14.09
CA ILE A 205 -13.85 9.76 -13.18
C ILE A 205 -13.76 8.69 -12.09
N PHE A 206 -13.61 9.11 -10.84
CA PHE A 206 -13.64 8.22 -9.69
C PHE A 206 -15.10 7.99 -9.27
N LEU A 207 -15.54 6.72 -9.32
CA LEU A 207 -16.88 6.38 -8.85
C LEU A 207 -16.96 6.50 -7.33
N GLU A 208 -18.12 6.85 -6.82
CA GLU A 208 -18.45 6.90 -5.39
C GLU A 208 -19.13 5.60 -4.93
N ASP A 209 -19.21 5.39 -3.62
CA ASP A 209 -19.85 4.19 -3.07
C ASP A 209 -21.34 4.16 -3.41
N GLY A 210 -21.75 3.03 -3.95
CA GLY A 210 -23.10 2.82 -4.43
C GLY A 210 -23.32 3.16 -5.90
N ASP A 211 -22.35 3.79 -6.58
CA ASP A 211 -22.45 4.10 -8.01
C ASP A 211 -22.53 2.83 -8.87
N VAL A 212 -23.39 2.91 -9.89
CA VAL A 212 -23.47 1.98 -11.02
C VAL A 212 -23.31 2.79 -12.30
N ALA A 213 -22.47 2.35 -13.22
CA ALA A 213 -22.32 3.04 -14.51
C ALA A 213 -22.46 2.07 -15.67
N GLU A 214 -23.13 2.54 -16.73
CA GLU A 214 -23.13 1.95 -18.06
C GLU A 214 -22.13 2.67 -18.94
N ILE A 215 -21.31 1.91 -19.66
CA ILE A 215 -20.18 2.43 -20.42
C ILE A 215 -20.19 1.81 -21.81
N SER A 216 -20.17 2.66 -22.84
CA SER A 216 -19.97 2.28 -24.24
C SER A 216 -18.70 2.93 -24.80
N ALA A 217 -18.38 2.72 -26.06
CA ALA A 217 -17.25 3.38 -26.70
C ALA A 217 -17.39 4.92 -26.79
N GLU A 218 -18.61 5.43 -26.85
CA GLU A 218 -18.93 6.83 -27.15
C GLU A 218 -19.52 7.58 -25.95
N ALA A 219 -20.10 6.87 -24.97
CA ALA A 219 -20.84 7.47 -23.88
C ALA A 219 -20.74 6.66 -22.57
N TYR A 220 -20.95 7.34 -21.46
CA TYR A 220 -21.15 6.73 -20.16
C TYR A 220 -22.34 7.41 -19.45
N THR A 221 -23.00 6.67 -18.59
CA THR A 221 -24.03 7.19 -17.68
C THR A 221 -23.80 6.63 -16.29
N ILE A 222 -23.76 7.49 -15.28
CA ILE A 222 -23.54 7.11 -13.87
C ILE A 222 -24.83 7.32 -13.10
N PHE A 223 -25.20 6.33 -12.30
CA PHE A 223 -26.33 6.40 -11.38
C PHE A 223 -25.81 6.22 -9.95
N ASP A 224 -26.32 7.02 -9.01
CA ASP A 224 -25.97 6.95 -7.59
C ASP A 224 -26.65 5.75 -6.86
N ALA A 225 -26.40 5.62 -5.56
CA ALA A 225 -26.99 4.57 -4.74
C ALA A 225 -28.53 4.53 -4.79
N SER A 226 -29.18 5.68 -5.08
CA SER A 226 -30.64 5.83 -5.20
C SER A 226 -31.14 5.61 -6.63
N LYS A 227 -30.30 5.14 -7.54
CA LYS A 227 -30.59 4.94 -8.97
C LYS A 227 -30.95 6.24 -9.71
N LYS A 228 -30.46 7.36 -9.24
CA LYS A 228 -30.59 8.66 -9.90
C LYS A 228 -29.35 8.91 -10.75
N GLU A 229 -29.56 9.36 -11.99
CA GLU A 229 -28.46 9.79 -12.86
C GLU A 229 -27.72 10.98 -12.23
N VAL A 230 -26.40 10.87 -12.16
CA VAL A 230 -25.49 11.85 -11.54
C VAL A 230 -24.27 12.09 -12.41
N THR A 231 -23.64 13.25 -12.20
CA THR A 231 -22.36 13.58 -12.80
C THR A 231 -21.26 13.55 -11.73
N ARG A 232 -20.11 12.95 -12.04
CA ARG A 232 -18.92 12.96 -11.20
C ARG A 232 -17.85 13.83 -11.85
N GLU A 233 -16.93 14.36 -11.03
CA GLU A 233 -15.86 15.23 -11.51
C GLU A 233 -14.87 14.46 -12.37
N VAL A 234 -14.45 15.07 -13.49
CA VAL A 234 -13.33 14.56 -14.31
C VAL A 234 -12.02 15.08 -13.73
N THR A 235 -11.17 14.17 -13.31
CA THR A 235 -9.84 14.48 -12.78
C THR A 235 -8.79 14.20 -13.84
N HIS A 236 -7.98 15.21 -14.19
CA HIS A 236 -6.83 15.05 -15.08
C HIS A 236 -5.59 14.64 -14.29
N ILE A 237 -4.97 13.50 -14.64
CA ILE A 237 -3.76 12.97 -13.99
C ILE A 237 -2.71 12.69 -15.05
N ASP A 238 -1.63 13.45 -15.05
CA ASP A 238 -0.48 13.18 -15.92
C ASP A 238 0.42 12.11 -15.28
N ILE A 239 0.29 10.88 -15.76
CA ILE A 239 1.09 9.75 -15.32
C ILE A 239 2.22 9.52 -16.30
N SER A 240 3.40 10.09 -16.04
CA SER A 240 4.54 9.90 -16.93
C SER A 240 5.02 8.44 -16.93
N ASN A 241 5.18 7.85 -18.12
CA ASN A 241 5.71 6.48 -18.29
C ASN A 241 7.15 6.31 -17.78
N GLN A 242 7.95 7.39 -17.70
CA GLN A 242 9.31 7.35 -17.19
C GLN A 242 9.37 7.07 -15.68
N ALA A 243 8.39 7.58 -14.92
CA ALA A 243 8.34 7.38 -13.48
C ALA A 243 8.11 5.90 -13.10
N THR A 244 7.49 5.11 -13.98
CA THR A 244 7.18 3.69 -13.74
C THR A 244 8.18 2.71 -14.37
N SER A 245 9.24 3.17 -15.03
CA SER A 245 10.28 2.28 -15.57
C SER A 245 11.37 1.99 -14.53
N LYS A 246 12.00 0.81 -14.61
CA LYS A 246 13.16 0.48 -13.75
C LYS A 246 14.42 1.29 -14.08
N GLY A 247 14.52 1.83 -15.30
CA GLY A 247 15.75 2.45 -15.77
C GLY A 247 16.91 1.44 -15.77
N ASP A 248 18.07 1.86 -15.29
CA ASP A 248 19.30 1.05 -15.25
C ASP A 248 19.37 0.10 -14.03
N TYR A 249 18.36 0.12 -13.15
CA TYR A 249 18.32 -0.72 -11.95
C TYR A 249 17.81 -2.13 -12.26
N ARG A 250 18.35 -3.10 -11.53
CA ARG A 250 17.95 -4.50 -11.67
C ARG A 250 16.52 -4.74 -11.19
N HIS A 251 16.12 -4.09 -10.09
CA HIS A 251 14.82 -4.23 -9.44
C HIS A 251 14.20 -2.85 -9.16
N TYR A 252 12.87 -2.80 -9.04
CA TYR A 252 12.17 -1.58 -8.58
C TYR A 252 12.60 -1.18 -7.17
N MET A 253 12.69 -2.15 -6.25
CA MET A 253 13.13 -1.88 -4.88
C MET A 253 14.53 -1.23 -4.85
N GLU A 254 15.48 -1.68 -5.67
CA GLU A 254 16.80 -1.05 -5.77
C GLU A 254 16.66 0.41 -6.22
N LYS A 255 15.94 0.67 -7.30
CA LYS A 255 15.66 2.03 -7.78
C LYS A 255 15.07 2.90 -6.68
N GLU A 256 14.05 2.40 -5.99
CA GLU A 256 13.31 3.12 -4.94
C GLU A 256 14.17 3.41 -3.71
N ILE A 257 15.15 2.55 -3.38
CA ILE A 257 16.17 2.80 -2.37
C ILE A 257 17.05 4.00 -2.77
N TYR A 258 17.47 4.06 -4.04
CA TYR A 258 18.34 5.14 -4.53
C TYR A 258 17.59 6.45 -4.84
N GLU A 259 16.28 6.41 -5.01
CA GLU A 259 15.43 7.60 -5.19
C GLU A 259 15.13 8.35 -3.87
N GLN A 260 15.49 7.82 -2.71
CA GLN A 260 15.12 8.38 -1.41
C GLN A 260 15.61 9.81 -1.17
N PRO A 261 16.81 10.23 -1.59
CA PRO A 261 17.22 11.63 -1.46
C PRO A 261 16.26 12.59 -2.16
N ASP A 262 15.91 12.30 -3.41
CA ASP A 262 14.99 13.12 -4.21
C ASP A 262 13.57 13.06 -3.64
N ALA A 263 13.10 11.88 -3.25
CA ALA A 263 11.79 11.69 -2.66
C ALA A 263 11.62 12.48 -1.34
N VAL A 264 12.64 12.50 -0.49
CA VAL A 264 12.65 13.30 0.75
C VAL A 264 12.72 14.79 0.43
N SER A 265 13.53 15.19 -0.55
CA SER A 265 13.58 16.58 -1.02
C SER A 265 12.19 17.05 -1.46
N ASN A 266 11.51 16.29 -2.31
CA ASN A 266 10.14 16.57 -2.77
C ASN A 266 9.12 16.61 -1.62
N THR A 267 9.32 15.81 -0.58
CA THR A 267 8.46 15.83 0.61
C THR A 267 8.65 17.11 1.43
N ILE A 268 9.82 17.69 1.43
CA ILE A 268 10.15 18.87 2.24
C ILE A 268 9.93 20.18 1.46
N ASP A 269 10.08 20.12 0.15
CA ASP A 269 10.03 21.32 -0.72
C ASP A 269 8.70 22.06 -0.58
N GLY A 270 8.77 23.40 -0.51
CA GLY A 270 7.62 24.28 -0.31
C GLY A 270 6.97 24.20 1.07
N ARG A 271 7.56 23.46 2.05
CA ARG A 271 6.96 23.24 3.38
C ARG A 271 7.76 23.81 4.54
N ILE A 272 9.01 24.14 4.30
CA ILE A 272 9.89 24.80 5.28
C ILE A 272 10.36 26.16 4.75
N GLY A 273 10.45 27.16 5.63
CA GLY A 273 10.90 28.50 5.31
C GLY A 273 11.63 29.14 6.47
N GLY A 274 12.72 29.88 6.22
CA GLY A 274 13.53 30.44 7.28
C GLY A 274 14.01 29.35 8.27
N GLU A 275 13.67 29.50 9.55
CA GLU A 275 14.02 28.55 10.60
C GLU A 275 12.79 27.77 11.11
N ASP A 276 11.70 27.69 10.34
CA ASP A 276 10.49 27.01 10.79
C ASP A 276 9.73 26.32 9.63
N VAL A 277 8.72 25.53 9.95
CA VAL A 277 7.74 25.03 8.98
C VAL A 277 6.81 26.16 8.55
N LEU A 278 6.33 26.13 7.32
CA LEU A 278 5.31 27.07 6.84
C LEU A 278 3.95 26.78 7.47
N ASP A 279 3.06 27.76 7.47
CA ASP A 279 1.70 27.57 7.99
C ASP A 279 0.83 26.81 6.99
N ASN A 280 -0.15 26.08 7.51
CA ASN A 280 -1.17 25.38 6.73
C ASN A 280 -0.64 24.36 5.68
N ILE A 281 0.57 23.80 5.88
CA ILE A 281 1.14 22.78 4.98
C ILE A 281 0.37 21.46 4.98
N PHE A 282 -0.55 21.27 5.90
CA PHE A 282 -1.46 20.12 6.01
C PHE A 282 -2.88 20.42 5.49
N GLY A 283 -3.10 21.58 4.94
CA GLY A 283 -4.39 22.07 4.46
C GLY A 283 -4.80 23.37 5.13
N LEU A 284 -5.65 24.12 4.48
CA LEU A 284 -6.12 25.42 4.96
C LEU A 284 -6.80 25.28 6.33
N GLY A 285 -6.41 26.10 7.31
CA GLY A 285 -6.94 26.08 8.68
C GLY A 285 -6.27 25.03 9.59
N SER A 286 -5.30 24.25 9.10
CA SER A 286 -4.63 23.24 9.91
C SER A 286 -3.85 23.82 11.08
N SER A 287 -3.26 25.02 10.93
CA SER A 287 -2.49 25.67 12.00
C SER A 287 -3.38 26.06 13.19
N GLU A 288 -4.58 26.60 12.95
CA GLU A 288 -5.54 26.95 13.99
C GLU A 288 -6.13 25.71 14.67
N LEU A 289 -6.34 24.64 13.90
CA LEU A 289 -6.80 23.37 14.45
C LEU A 289 -5.73 22.74 15.34
N PHE A 290 -4.47 22.71 14.90
CA PHE A 290 -3.35 22.11 15.64
C PHE A 290 -3.10 22.79 16.99
N ALA A 291 -3.42 24.07 17.13
CA ALA A 291 -3.35 24.77 18.41
C ALA A 291 -4.34 24.22 19.47
N LYS A 292 -5.41 23.52 19.03
CA LYS A 292 -6.44 22.93 19.88
C LYS A 292 -6.19 21.45 20.19
N VAL A 293 -5.24 20.82 19.51
CA VAL A 293 -4.95 19.39 19.69
C VAL A 293 -4.32 19.14 21.05
N GLU A 294 -4.88 18.23 21.81
CA GLU A 294 -4.38 17.80 23.12
C GLU A 294 -3.90 16.36 23.13
N ARG A 295 -4.34 15.54 22.17
CA ARG A 295 -3.96 14.14 22.00
C ARG A 295 -3.89 13.75 20.55
N ILE A 296 -3.12 12.70 20.28
CA ILE A 296 -2.98 12.13 18.95
C ILE A 296 -3.33 10.64 19.02
N GLN A 297 -4.14 10.20 18.09
CA GLN A 297 -4.36 8.79 17.76
C GLN A 297 -3.77 8.51 16.38
N VAL A 298 -2.81 7.58 16.28
CA VAL A 298 -2.30 7.11 14.99
C VAL A 298 -2.87 5.73 14.71
N VAL A 299 -3.35 5.54 13.48
CA VAL A 299 -3.89 4.26 13.00
C VAL A 299 -3.28 3.94 11.64
N ALA A 300 -2.64 2.77 11.52
CA ALA A 300 -1.98 2.35 10.29
C ALA A 300 -1.71 0.83 10.28
N CYS A 301 -1.22 0.32 9.14
CA CYS A 301 -0.78 -1.07 8.97
C CYS A 301 0.72 -1.14 8.66
N GLY A 302 1.36 -2.25 9.02
CA GLY A 302 2.73 -2.63 8.58
C GLY A 302 3.77 -1.53 8.72
N THR A 303 4.47 -1.26 7.64
CA THR A 303 5.52 -0.22 7.53
C THR A 303 5.02 1.15 7.97
N SER A 304 3.81 1.56 7.59
CA SER A 304 3.22 2.85 7.98
C SER A 304 2.96 2.93 9.50
N LEU A 305 2.62 1.82 10.15
CA LEU A 305 2.50 1.77 11.61
C LEU A 305 3.87 1.96 12.29
N HIS A 306 4.94 1.42 11.71
CA HIS A 306 6.30 1.65 12.23
C HIS A 306 6.69 3.13 12.13
N ALA A 307 6.32 3.81 11.04
CA ALA A 307 6.50 5.27 10.92
C ALA A 307 5.73 6.03 12.01
N GLY A 308 4.47 5.68 12.25
CA GLY A 308 3.67 6.23 13.35
C GLY A 308 4.30 6.01 14.72
N ARG A 309 4.91 4.84 14.97
CA ARG A 309 5.62 4.54 16.23
C ARG A 309 6.87 5.39 16.45
N VAL A 310 7.60 5.73 15.37
CA VAL A 310 8.68 6.72 15.44
C VAL A 310 8.11 8.10 15.77
N ALA A 311 7.07 8.50 15.06
CA ALA A 311 6.43 9.82 15.23
C ALA A 311 5.87 10.06 16.63
N ALA A 312 5.37 9.03 17.31
CA ALA A 312 4.89 9.16 18.69
C ALA A 312 5.99 9.67 19.66
N ASN A 313 7.26 9.27 19.43
CA ASN A 313 8.37 9.83 20.18
C ASN A 313 8.57 11.32 19.86
N TRP A 314 8.44 11.71 18.60
CA TRP A 314 8.56 13.11 18.18
C TRP A 314 7.39 13.97 18.70
N PHE A 315 6.16 13.48 18.62
CA PHE A 315 5.00 14.18 19.18
C PHE A 315 5.16 14.44 20.69
N SER A 316 5.65 13.45 21.42
CA SER A 316 5.92 13.60 22.86
C SER A 316 7.07 14.56 23.14
N SER A 317 8.21 14.45 22.45
CA SER A 317 9.44 15.19 22.76
C SER A 317 9.50 16.59 22.16
N ILE A 318 8.86 16.83 21.01
CA ILE A 318 8.90 18.10 20.26
C ILE A 318 7.63 18.91 20.50
N ALA A 319 6.45 18.28 20.43
CA ALA A 319 5.15 18.94 20.54
C ALA A 319 4.48 18.77 21.92
N GLU A 320 5.07 17.99 22.83
CA GLU A 320 4.53 17.72 24.17
C GLU A 320 3.09 17.17 24.14
N LEU A 321 2.83 16.29 23.16
CA LEU A 321 1.51 15.67 22.95
C LEU A 321 1.58 14.16 23.21
N PRO A 322 0.67 13.61 24.05
CA PRO A 322 0.51 12.18 24.18
C PRO A 322 -0.02 11.58 22.87
N CYS A 323 0.53 10.44 22.48
CA CYS A 323 0.15 9.74 21.24
C CYS A 323 -0.13 8.27 21.53
N GLN A 324 -1.32 7.81 21.14
CA GLN A 324 -1.67 6.41 21.10
C GLN A 324 -1.55 5.87 19.68
N ILE A 325 -1.17 4.59 19.54
CA ILE A 325 -0.94 3.97 18.23
C ILE A 325 -1.61 2.62 18.23
N ASP A 326 -2.43 2.40 17.20
CA ASP A 326 -3.14 1.14 17.01
C ASP A 326 -2.92 0.58 15.60
N TYR A 327 -2.96 -0.75 15.49
CA TYR A 327 -3.13 -1.41 14.20
C TYR A 327 -4.51 -1.08 13.64
N ALA A 328 -4.60 -0.74 12.37
CA ALA A 328 -5.87 -0.39 11.75
C ALA A 328 -6.87 -1.55 11.78
N SER A 329 -6.40 -2.79 11.58
CA SER A 329 -7.20 -4.01 11.70
C SER A 329 -7.85 -4.22 13.07
N GLU A 330 -7.21 -3.70 14.14
CA GLU A 330 -7.67 -3.91 15.52
C GLU A 330 -8.47 -2.71 16.08
N TYR A 331 -8.22 -1.52 15.54
CA TYR A 331 -8.71 -0.26 16.08
C TYR A 331 -10.24 -0.22 16.21
N ARG A 332 -10.97 -0.58 15.17
CA ARG A 332 -12.45 -0.54 15.14
C ARG A 332 -13.12 -1.53 16.09
N TYR A 333 -12.46 -2.65 16.39
CA TYR A 333 -13.00 -3.69 17.26
C TYR A 333 -12.75 -3.43 18.74
N ARG A 334 -11.84 -2.53 19.07
CA ARG A 334 -11.49 -2.19 20.45
C ARG A 334 -12.45 -1.22 21.15
N ASN A 335 -13.34 -0.55 20.38
CA ASN A 335 -14.20 0.54 20.86
C ASN A 335 -13.42 1.56 21.73
N PRO A 336 -12.41 2.26 21.18
CA PRO A 336 -11.54 3.12 21.93
C PRO A 336 -12.32 4.30 22.54
N HIS A 337 -11.94 4.70 23.74
CA HIS A 337 -12.37 5.98 24.30
C HIS A 337 -11.64 7.11 23.57
N VAL A 338 -12.37 8.10 23.09
CA VAL A 338 -11.82 9.26 22.41
C VAL A 338 -11.99 10.49 23.30
N ASP A 339 -10.88 11.09 23.70
CA ASP A 339 -10.90 12.38 24.40
C ASP A 339 -11.21 13.50 23.42
N LYS A 340 -11.96 14.51 23.87
CA LYS A 340 -12.17 15.74 23.10
C LYS A 340 -10.82 16.38 22.76
N ASN A 341 -10.72 17.04 21.61
CA ASN A 341 -9.49 17.62 21.07
C ASN A 341 -8.41 16.58 20.68
N SER A 342 -8.84 15.35 20.41
CA SER A 342 -7.96 14.34 19.81
C SER A 342 -7.93 14.47 18.29
N LEU A 343 -6.72 14.44 17.70
CA LEU A 343 -6.49 14.33 16.26
C LEU A 343 -6.25 12.88 15.90
N ILE A 344 -7.04 12.33 14.95
CA ILE A 344 -6.73 11.02 14.38
C ILE A 344 -5.86 11.19 13.15
N ILE A 345 -4.78 10.39 13.06
CA ILE A 345 -3.84 10.38 11.96
C ILE A 345 -3.85 8.99 11.33
N THR A 346 -4.16 8.93 10.06
CA THR A 346 -4.07 7.71 9.24
C THR A 346 -2.85 7.81 8.33
N ILE A 347 -2.11 6.70 8.19
CA ILE A 347 -0.89 6.66 7.37
C ILE A 347 -1.00 5.49 6.39
N SER A 348 -0.89 5.78 5.10
CA SER A 348 -0.92 4.76 4.05
C SER A 348 -0.15 5.24 2.82
N GLN A 349 0.71 4.40 2.24
CA GLN A 349 1.37 4.72 0.97
C GLN A 349 0.37 4.84 -0.17
N SER A 350 -0.50 3.85 -0.35
CA SER A 350 -1.49 3.81 -1.42
C SER A 350 -2.74 4.66 -1.15
N GLY A 351 -3.08 4.84 0.15
CA GLY A 351 -4.34 5.42 0.57
C GLY A 351 -5.58 4.57 0.26
N GLU A 352 -5.36 3.27 -0.07
CA GLU A 352 -6.41 2.30 -0.41
C GLU A 352 -6.34 1.04 0.48
N THR A 353 -5.63 1.09 1.59
CA THR A 353 -5.56 -0.03 2.54
C THR A 353 -6.91 -0.19 3.24
N ALA A 354 -7.56 -1.33 3.06
CA ALA A 354 -8.94 -1.58 3.53
C ALA A 354 -9.09 -1.32 5.05
N ASP A 355 -8.23 -1.92 5.87
CA ASP A 355 -8.26 -1.70 7.32
C ASP A 355 -8.09 -0.22 7.71
N THR A 356 -7.23 0.53 6.99
CA THR A 356 -6.99 1.94 7.29
C THR A 356 -8.20 2.80 6.91
N LEU A 357 -8.85 2.50 5.80
CA LEU A 357 -10.10 3.16 5.38
C LEU A 357 -11.24 2.83 6.36
N ALA A 358 -11.40 1.56 6.71
CA ALA A 358 -12.42 1.15 7.68
C ALA A 358 -12.20 1.77 9.08
N ALA A 359 -10.94 1.96 9.48
CA ALA A 359 -10.61 2.66 10.72
C ALA A 359 -10.91 4.16 10.64
N LEU A 360 -10.68 4.80 9.48
CA LEU A 360 -11.07 6.19 9.23
C LEU A 360 -12.60 6.35 9.29
N ASP A 361 -13.35 5.47 8.60
CA ASP A 361 -14.82 5.50 8.61
C ASP A 361 -15.36 5.33 10.02
N TYR A 362 -14.85 4.34 10.76
CA TYR A 362 -15.23 4.14 12.15
C TYR A 362 -14.91 5.37 13.02
N SER A 363 -13.83 6.10 12.72
CA SER A 363 -13.46 7.32 13.45
C SER A 363 -14.44 8.47 13.25
N LYS A 364 -15.16 8.53 12.12
CA LYS A 364 -16.20 9.55 11.83
C LYS A 364 -17.40 9.44 12.78
N GLU A 365 -17.59 8.27 13.38
CA GLU A 365 -18.62 8.04 14.41
C GLU A 365 -18.18 8.46 15.83
N LYS A 366 -16.95 8.93 15.98
CA LYS A 366 -16.34 9.32 17.26
C LYS A 366 -16.10 10.82 17.31
N ASP A 367 -15.91 11.33 18.52
CA ASP A 367 -15.73 12.77 18.80
C ASP A 367 -14.30 13.26 18.54
N TYR A 368 -13.65 12.83 17.42
CA TYR A 368 -12.35 13.39 17.04
C TYR A 368 -12.49 14.85 16.60
N LEU A 369 -11.49 15.66 16.90
CA LEU A 369 -11.41 17.06 16.47
C LEU A 369 -11.33 17.19 14.96
N ALA A 370 -10.55 16.31 14.34
CA ALA A 370 -10.43 16.14 12.89
C ALA A 370 -9.65 14.85 12.57
N SER A 371 -9.69 14.46 11.31
CA SER A 371 -8.88 13.42 10.68
C SER A 371 -7.77 14.03 9.82
N LEU A 372 -6.57 13.43 9.83
CA LEU A 372 -5.44 13.81 8.99
C LEU A 372 -4.85 12.56 8.34
N ALA A 373 -4.75 12.55 7.01
CA ALA A 373 -4.09 11.51 6.27
C ALA A 373 -2.66 11.88 5.88
N ILE A 374 -1.73 10.94 6.04
CA ILE A 374 -0.41 10.99 5.40
C ILE A 374 -0.39 9.95 4.30
N CYS A 375 -0.37 10.39 3.04
CA CYS A 375 -0.56 9.54 1.88
C CYS A 375 0.37 9.95 0.72
N ASN A 376 0.66 9.00 -0.17
CA ASN A 376 1.46 9.32 -1.36
C ASN A 376 0.62 9.51 -2.63
N VAL A 377 -0.60 8.98 -2.66
CA VAL A 377 -1.48 9.01 -3.85
C VAL A 377 -2.58 10.06 -3.67
N PRO A 378 -2.55 11.19 -4.43
CA PRO A 378 -3.50 12.29 -4.25
C PRO A 378 -4.96 11.92 -4.52
N THR A 379 -5.19 10.96 -5.40
CA THR A 379 -6.52 10.51 -5.83
C THR A 379 -7.08 9.36 -5.00
N SER A 380 -6.38 8.96 -3.93
CA SER A 380 -6.81 7.84 -3.09
C SER A 380 -8.06 8.15 -2.27
N SER A 381 -8.77 7.09 -1.89
CA SER A 381 -9.94 7.17 -1.01
C SER A 381 -9.59 7.82 0.32
N LEU A 382 -8.46 7.44 0.92
CA LEU A 382 -8.00 8.02 2.18
C LEU A 382 -7.81 9.54 2.10
N ALA A 383 -7.26 10.03 0.97
CA ALA A 383 -7.05 11.46 0.76
C ALA A 383 -8.36 12.22 0.58
N ARG A 384 -9.35 11.63 -0.12
CA ARG A 384 -10.66 12.27 -0.35
C ARG A 384 -11.54 12.30 0.90
N GLU A 385 -11.36 11.34 1.79
CA GLU A 385 -12.24 11.13 2.95
C GLU A 385 -11.74 11.74 4.26
N SER A 386 -10.50 12.26 4.28
CA SER A 386 -9.90 12.90 5.44
C SER A 386 -10.07 14.42 5.40
N ASP A 387 -10.23 15.05 6.58
CA ASP A 387 -10.37 16.51 6.69
C ASP A 387 -9.10 17.26 6.27
N PHE A 388 -7.95 16.68 6.57
CA PHE A 388 -6.62 17.22 6.20
C PHE A 388 -5.77 16.14 5.57
N VAL A 389 -4.91 16.53 4.62
CA VAL A 389 -4.02 15.60 3.92
C VAL A 389 -2.62 16.17 3.77
N MET A 390 -1.64 15.32 4.00
CA MET A 390 -0.24 15.56 3.67
C MET A 390 0.23 14.55 2.63
N PHE A 391 0.50 15.01 1.41
CA PHE A 391 1.08 14.17 0.38
C PHE A 391 2.60 14.08 0.54
N THR A 392 3.14 12.86 0.52
CA THR A 392 4.58 12.62 0.66
C THR A 392 5.36 12.95 -0.60
N ASN A 393 4.70 13.01 -1.77
CA ASN A 393 5.31 13.31 -3.07
C ASN A 393 6.52 12.41 -3.41
N ALA A 394 6.49 11.15 -2.94
CA ALA A 394 7.57 10.19 -3.14
C ALA A 394 7.66 9.66 -4.58
N GLY A 395 6.69 10.02 -5.43
CA GLY A 395 6.52 9.39 -6.74
C GLY A 395 6.00 7.95 -6.63
N PRO A 396 5.82 7.24 -7.75
CA PRO A 396 5.35 5.86 -7.76
C PRO A 396 6.31 4.93 -7.02
N GLU A 397 5.79 4.02 -6.20
CA GLU A 397 6.52 2.94 -5.55
C GLU A 397 5.90 1.61 -5.97
N ILE A 398 6.65 0.82 -6.73
CA ILE A 398 6.19 -0.39 -7.43
C ILE A 398 6.59 -1.66 -6.66
N GLY A 399 7.80 -1.69 -6.10
CA GLY A 399 8.25 -2.81 -5.27
C GLY A 399 7.28 -3.07 -4.13
N VAL A 400 6.91 -4.34 -3.90
CA VAL A 400 5.92 -4.71 -2.86
C VAL A 400 6.41 -4.26 -1.48
N ALA A 401 7.68 -4.51 -1.14
CA ALA A 401 8.28 -4.06 0.10
C ALA A 401 8.55 -2.55 0.05
N SER A 402 7.89 -1.78 0.90
CA SER A 402 8.03 -0.32 0.93
C SER A 402 9.42 0.14 1.37
N THR A 403 9.95 1.14 0.68
CA THR A 403 11.26 1.76 0.94
C THR A 403 11.16 3.27 1.03
N LYS A 404 11.16 3.99 -0.10
CA LYS A 404 11.05 5.45 -0.14
C LYS A 404 9.75 5.98 0.48
N ALA A 405 8.66 5.23 0.39
CA ALA A 405 7.41 5.62 1.04
C ALA A 405 7.55 5.69 2.57
N PHE A 406 8.25 4.76 3.20
CA PHE A 406 8.52 4.81 4.64
C PHE A 406 9.35 6.03 5.02
N THR A 407 10.43 6.27 4.29
CA THR A 407 11.35 7.38 4.54
C THR A 407 10.66 8.73 4.38
N THR A 408 9.82 8.88 3.36
CA THR A 408 9.02 10.11 3.15
C THR A 408 7.87 10.25 4.15
N GLN A 409 7.26 9.15 4.62
CA GLN A 409 6.31 9.19 5.73
C GLN A 409 6.97 9.70 7.03
N LEU A 410 8.20 9.26 7.32
CA LEU A 410 8.95 9.80 8.46
C LEU A 410 9.22 11.30 8.31
N ALA A 411 9.63 11.76 7.13
CA ALA A 411 9.83 13.19 6.86
C ALA A 411 8.53 13.99 7.04
N ALA A 412 7.41 13.51 6.51
CA ALA A 412 6.10 14.13 6.66
C ALA A 412 5.64 14.19 8.13
N LEU A 413 5.87 13.11 8.89
CA LEU A 413 5.55 13.04 10.32
C LEU A 413 6.44 13.96 11.16
N MET A 414 7.70 14.17 10.77
CA MET A 414 8.56 15.17 11.40
C MET A 414 8.03 16.59 11.14
N LEU A 415 7.63 16.90 9.91
CA LEU A 415 6.98 18.18 9.59
C LEU A 415 5.69 18.39 10.41
N LEU A 416 4.92 17.32 10.66
CA LEU A 416 3.73 17.37 11.52
C LEU A 416 4.10 17.67 12.97
N ALA A 417 5.11 17.00 13.52
CA ALA A 417 5.57 17.27 14.88
C ALA A 417 6.03 18.72 15.06
N LEU A 418 6.75 19.24 14.08
CA LEU A 418 7.19 20.66 14.06
C LEU A 418 5.99 21.62 13.93
N SER A 419 4.99 21.31 13.10
CA SER A 419 3.80 22.15 12.92
C SER A 419 2.94 22.18 14.19
N LEU A 420 2.75 21.03 14.84
CA LEU A 420 2.06 20.94 16.12
C LEU A 420 2.79 21.75 17.20
N ALA A 421 4.11 21.62 17.31
CA ALA A 421 4.92 22.40 18.23
C ALA A 421 4.86 23.91 17.95
N LYS A 422 4.90 24.31 16.66
CA LYS A 422 4.77 25.71 16.22
C LYS A 422 3.42 26.30 16.64
N SER A 423 2.33 25.62 16.34
CA SER A 423 0.96 26.07 16.67
C SER A 423 0.72 26.21 18.17
N ARG A 424 1.49 25.49 18.98
CA ARG A 424 1.48 25.59 20.45
C ARG A 424 2.52 26.57 21.02
N GLY A 425 3.30 27.23 20.18
CA GLY A 425 4.34 28.17 20.59
C GLY A 425 5.56 27.53 21.26
N LEU A 426 5.77 26.20 21.08
CA LEU A 426 6.81 25.43 21.78
C LEU A 426 8.16 25.45 21.04
N ASN A 427 9.25 25.46 21.82
CA ASN A 427 10.62 25.11 21.39
C ASN A 427 11.13 25.75 20.07
N PRO A 428 11.07 27.08 19.86
CA PRO A 428 11.44 27.67 18.57
C PRO A 428 12.91 27.38 18.18
N LYS A 429 13.85 27.37 19.13
CA LYS A 429 15.25 27.02 18.86
C LYS A 429 15.43 25.58 18.41
N LEU A 430 14.72 24.65 19.03
CA LEU A 430 14.73 23.23 18.65
C LEU A 430 14.14 23.06 17.24
N ARG A 431 13.01 23.70 16.95
CA ARG A 431 12.39 23.66 15.61
C ARG A 431 13.34 24.17 14.53
N GLY A 432 13.98 25.34 14.75
CA GLY A 432 14.96 25.90 13.83
C GLY A 432 16.15 24.97 13.57
N ARG A 433 16.68 24.32 14.63
CA ARG A 433 17.74 23.31 14.50
C ARG A 433 17.29 22.13 13.62
N ILE A 434 16.11 21.56 13.88
CA ILE A 434 15.59 20.41 13.13
C ILE A 434 15.29 20.81 11.68
N VAL A 435 14.70 21.98 11.43
CA VAL A 435 14.45 22.51 10.07
C VAL A 435 15.75 22.66 9.28
N ASN A 436 16.81 23.17 9.93
CA ASN A 436 18.12 23.24 9.27
C ASN A 436 18.70 21.86 8.97
N ALA A 437 18.52 20.90 9.86
CA ALA A 437 18.93 19.52 9.63
C ALA A 437 18.11 18.84 8.52
N LEU A 438 16.80 19.12 8.41
CA LEU A 438 15.94 18.63 7.33
C LEU A 438 16.42 19.06 5.95
N ARG A 439 16.99 20.27 5.80
CA ARG A 439 17.56 20.73 4.53
C ARG A 439 18.77 19.92 4.08
N LEU A 440 19.52 19.38 5.04
CA LEU A 440 20.70 18.56 4.77
C LEU A 440 20.36 17.06 4.67
N LEU A 441 19.14 16.68 5.00
CA LEU A 441 18.74 15.29 5.06
C LEU A 441 18.90 14.53 3.73
N PRO A 442 18.56 15.09 2.55
CA PRO A 442 18.80 14.43 1.27
C PRO A 442 20.28 14.08 1.03
N GLU A 443 21.19 15.00 1.37
CA GLU A 443 22.64 14.77 1.25
C GLU A 443 23.11 13.69 2.23
N THR A 444 22.61 13.71 3.47
CA THR A 444 22.93 12.69 4.49
C THR A 444 22.45 11.31 4.08
N ILE A 445 21.26 11.20 3.46
CA ILE A 445 20.76 9.94 2.89
C ILE A 445 21.67 9.49 1.73
N SER A 446 22.07 10.40 0.85
CA SER A 446 22.99 10.09 -0.25
C SER A 446 24.33 9.56 0.28
N GLU A 447 24.87 10.15 1.35
CA GLU A 447 26.07 9.63 2.02
C GLU A 447 25.85 8.21 2.57
N SER A 448 24.70 7.94 3.20
CA SER A 448 24.37 6.60 3.69
C SER A 448 24.29 5.56 2.56
N LEU A 449 23.79 5.94 1.38
CA LEU A 449 23.73 5.06 0.20
C LEU A 449 25.12 4.67 -0.33
N THR A 450 26.15 5.48 -0.10
CA THR A 450 27.53 5.13 -0.51
C THR A 450 28.12 3.93 0.25
N GLN A 451 27.49 3.51 1.35
CA GLN A 451 27.93 2.38 2.18
C GLN A 451 27.51 1.02 1.61
N LYS A 452 26.89 0.98 0.42
CA LYS A 452 26.38 -0.26 -0.22
C LYS A 452 27.39 -1.41 -0.18
N ASP A 453 28.62 -1.17 -0.59
CA ASP A 453 29.63 -2.24 -0.72
C ASP A 453 30.00 -2.84 0.65
N GLN A 454 30.10 -2.02 1.70
CA GLN A 454 30.34 -2.50 3.06
C GLN A 454 29.14 -3.31 3.56
N ILE A 455 27.92 -2.86 3.30
CA ILE A 455 26.69 -3.57 3.69
C ILE A 455 26.55 -4.87 2.89
N ALA A 456 26.85 -4.87 1.60
CA ALA A 456 26.83 -6.06 0.76
C ALA A 456 27.82 -7.13 1.24
N ALA A 457 28.95 -6.73 1.81
CA ALA A 457 29.93 -7.67 2.40
C ALA A 457 29.38 -8.41 3.64
N ILE A 458 28.39 -7.85 4.34
CA ILE A 458 27.70 -8.48 5.48
C ILE A 458 26.68 -9.53 5.00
N ALA A 459 26.01 -9.29 3.88
CA ALA A 459 24.85 -10.05 3.42
C ALA A 459 25.09 -11.58 3.31
N PRO A 460 26.25 -12.12 2.85
CA PRO A 460 26.47 -13.57 2.75
C PRO A 460 26.32 -14.31 4.08
N SER A 461 26.78 -13.71 5.17
CA SER A 461 26.71 -14.31 6.51
C SER A 461 25.29 -14.41 7.05
N ILE A 462 24.41 -13.49 6.66
CA ILE A 462 22.99 -13.46 7.03
C ILE A 462 22.18 -14.34 6.07
N ALA A 463 22.46 -14.29 4.77
CA ALA A 463 21.73 -15.04 3.75
C ALA A 463 21.75 -16.56 3.95
N SER A 464 22.78 -17.09 4.63
CA SER A 464 22.90 -18.50 4.97
C SER A 464 22.10 -18.95 6.19
N LYS A 465 21.43 -18.02 6.90
CA LYS A 465 20.69 -18.28 8.14
C LYS A 465 19.18 -18.27 7.91
N ASP A 466 18.43 -18.95 8.78
CA ASP A 466 16.97 -19.00 8.73
C ASP A 466 16.31 -18.00 9.68
N ASN A 467 17.07 -17.48 10.66
CA ASN A 467 16.58 -16.54 11.66
C ASN A 467 17.53 -15.35 11.78
N ALA A 468 17.00 -14.19 12.19
CA ALA A 468 17.76 -12.99 12.50
C ALA A 468 17.06 -12.16 13.60
N LEU A 469 17.84 -11.54 14.48
CA LEU A 469 17.31 -10.60 15.48
C LEU A 469 17.73 -9.18 15.16
N PHE A 470 16.79 -8.25 15.32
CA PHE A 470 17.03 -6.83 15.21
C PHE A 470 16.86 -6.15 16.57
N LEU A 471 17.80 -5.28 16.94
CA LEU A 471 17.80 -4.63 18.26
C LEU A 471 17.82 -3.10 18.11
N GLY A 472 16.91 -2.46 18.82
CA GLY A 472 16.87 -1.00 18.97
C GLY A 472 16.47 -0.62 20.38
N ARG A 473 16.69 0.65 20.75
CA ARG A 473 16.19 1.22 22.01
C ARG A 473 15.48 2.55 21.76
N GLY A 474 14.44 2.86 22.56
CA GLY A 474 13.66 4.07 22.40
C GLY A 474 13.11 4.19 20.97
N ILE A 475 13.36 5.33 20.33
CA ILE A 475 12.91 5.64 18.96
C ILE A 475 13.47 4.69 17.88
N PHE A 476 14.55 3.95 18.18
CA PHE A 476 15.16 3.00 17.22
C PHE A 476 14.54 1.61 17.27
N TYR A 477 13.71 1.29 18.26
CA TYR A 477 12.99 0.02 18.26
C TYR A 477 12.02 -0.09 17.08
N PRO A 478 11.18 0.92 16.74
CA PRO A 478 10.40 0.89 15.52
C PRO A 478 11.21 0.75 14.23
N ILE A 479 12.42 1.33 14.16
CA ILE A 479 13.32 1.20 13.00
C ILE A 479 13.88 -0.23 12.91
N ALA A 480 14.25 -0.83 14.04
CA ALA A 480 14.64 -2.23 14.09
C ALA A 480 13.49 -3.16 13.63
N LYS A 481 12.23 -2.84 14.00
CA LYS A 481 11.04 -3.56 13.50
C LYS A 481 10.88 -3.43 11.99
N GLU A 482 11.11 -2.25 11.45
CA GLU A 482 11.04 -2.03 10.00
C GLU A 482 12.14 -2.81 9.25
N GLY A 483 13.38 -2.81 9.75
CA GLY A 483 14.46 -3.61 9.18
C GLY A 483 14.16 -5.11 9.22
N ALA A 484 13.64 -5.62 10.33
CA ALA A 484 13.21 -7.01 10.45
C ALA A 484 12.06 -7.34 9.49
N LEU A 485 11.10 -6.42 9.30
CA LEU A 485 10.01 -6.58 8.35
C LEU A 485 10.55 -6.66 6.92
N LYS A 486 11.42 -5.74 6.50
CA LYS A 486 12.03 -5.75 5.15
C LYS A 486 12.78 -7.05 4.88
N LEU A 487 13.62 -7.49 5.82
CA LEU A 487 14.35 -8.75 5.66
C LEU A 487 13.40 -9.95 5.51
N LYS A 488 12.37 -10.01 6.35
CA LYS A 488 11.35 -11.07 6.34
C LYS A 488 10.59 -11.12 5.01
N GLU A 489 10.12 -9.97 4.52
CA GLU A 489 9.29 -9.86 3.32
C GLU A 489 9.98 -10.40 2.06
N ILE A 490 11.24 -10.03 1.84
CA ILE A 490 11.90 -10.27 0.57
C ILE A 490 12.90 -11.44 0.59
N SER A 491 13.41 -11.84 1.77
CA SER A 491 14.35 -12.96 1.90
C SER A 491 13.76 -14.23 2.48
N TYR A 492 12.57 -14.15 3.09
CA TYR A 492 11.87 -15.20 3.83
C TYR A 492 12.63 -15.71 5.06
N ILE A 493 13.62 -14.97 5.55
CA ILE A 493 14.26 -15.21 6.84
C ILE A 493 13.28 -14.81 7.94
N HIS A 494 13.12 -15.67 8.95
CA HIS A 494 12.34 -15.32 10.13
C HIS A 494 13.08 -14.26 10.96
N ALA A 495 12.80 -13.00 10.70
CA ALA A 495 13.42 -11.87 11.37
C ALA A 495 12.46 -11.22 12.37
N GLU A 496 12.93 -11.01 13.60
CA GLU A 496 12.17 -10.39 14.68
C GLU A 496 12.95 -9.23 15.29
N ALA A 497 12.24 -8.25 15.84
CA ALA A 497 12.87 -7.12 16.51
C ALA A 497 12.42 -7.00 17.96
N TYR A 498 13.37 -6.66 18.84
CA TYR A 498 13.11 -6.44 20.26
C TYR A 498 13.74 -5.13 20.75
N PRO A 499 13.14 -4.47 21.75
CA PRO A 499 13.87 -3.50 22.53
C PRO A 499 15.06 -4.21 23.18
N ALA A 500 16.28 -3.70 22.99
CA ALA A 500 17.47 -4.42 23.49
C ALA A 500 17.44 -4.67 25.02
N GLY A 501 16.75 -3.82 25.78
CA GLY A 501 16.54 -4.03 27.21
C GLY A 501 15.69 -5.26 27.57
N GLU A 502 14.84 -5.72 26.63
CA GLU A 502 13.96 -6.87 26.84
C GLU A 502 14.62 -8.22 26.51
N LEU A 503 15.87 -8.22 26.04
CA LEU A 503 16.59 -9.46 25.74
C LEU A 503 16.61 -10.43 26.94
N LYS A 504 16.77 -9.91 28.15
CA LYS A 504 16.83 -10.71 29.39
C LYS A 504 15.50 -11.35 29.76
N HIS A 505 14.40 -10.91 29.17
CA HIS A 505 13.04 -11.37 29.48
C HIS A 505 12.56 -12.44 28.48
N GLY A 506 13.49 -13.16 27.84
CA GLY A 506 13.19 -14.29 26.96
C GLY A 506 14.09 -14.37 25.72
N PRO A 507 14.15 -13.33 24.86
CA PRO A 507 14.83 -13.44 23.56
C PRO A 507 16.31 -13.82 23.63
N LEU A 508 17.00 -13.56 24.74
CA LEU A 508 18.39 -13.94 24.95
C LEU A 508 18.62 -15.47 24.88
N ALA A 509 17.58 -16.27 25.11
CA ALA A 509 17.62 -17.73 24.97
C ALA A 509 17.83 -18.19 23.51
N LEU A 510 17.55 -17.32 22.52
CA LEU A 510 17.69 -17.59 21.08
C LEU A 510 19.11 -17.31 20.56
N ILE A 511 19.98 -16.73 21.38
CA ILE A 511 21.32 -16.30 20.96
C ILE A 511 22.29 -17.47 20.99
N ASP A 512 22.81 -17.80 19.81
CA ASP A 512 23.92 -18.72 19.58
C ASP A 512 24.78 -18.23 18.38
N GLU A 513 25.74 -19.02 17.91
CA GLU A 513 26.59 -18.72 16.78
C GLU A 513 25.85 -18.70 15.42
N ASN A 514 24.62 -19.17 15.38
CA ASN A 514 23.78 -19.18 14.17
C ASN A 514 22.80 -18.01 14.13
N MET A 515 22.72 -17.21 15.19
CA MET A 515 21.81 -16.07 15.26
C MET A 515 22.55 -14.76 14.92
N PRO A 516 22.39 -14.22 13.70
CA PRO A 516 22.83 -12.87 13.38
C PRO A 516 21.97 -11.85 14.12
N VAL A 517 22.64 -10.89 14.76
CA VAL A 517 22.00 -9.82 15.51
C VAL A 517 22.36 -8.48 14.89
N ILE A 518 21.36 -7.79 14.35
CA ILE A 518 21.47 -6.47 13.73
C ILE A 518 21.07 -5.43 14.76
N ALA A 519 21.93 -4.47 15.08
CA ALA A 519 21.68 -3.47 16.12
C ALA A 519 21.89 -2.05 15.61
N LEU A 520 21.07 -1.11 16.15
CA LEU A 520 21.12 0.31 15.84
C LEU A 520 21.63 1.10 17.03
N ALA A 521 22.84 1.64 16.92
CA ALA A 521 23.58 2.29 18.01
C ALA A 521 23.88 3.77 17.70
N PRO A 522 22.87 4.68 17.73
CA PRO A 522 23.09 6.10 17.53
C PRO A 522 23.78 6.73 18.74
N GLU A 523 24.36 7.91 18.57
CA GLU A 523 24.78 8.75 19.70
C GLU A 523 23.54 9.15 20.52
N SER A 524 23.46 8.68 21.76
CA SER A 524 22.34 8.94 22.66
C SER A 524 22.69 8.63 24.10
N GLU A 525 21.94 9.17 25.06
CA GLU A 525 22.08 8.87 26.48
C GLU A 525 21.91 7.38 26.83
N ILE A 526 21.26 6.62 25.95
CA ILE A 526 21.04 5.18 26.14
C ILE A 526 22.00 4.30 25.34
N ALA A 527 22.96 4.89 24.62
CA ALA A 527 23.93 4.14 23.81
C ALA A 527 24.77 3.16 24.65
N GLU A 528 25.29 3.59 25.80
CA GLU A 528 26.06 2.72 26.71
C GLU A 528 25.23 1.53 27.20
N LYS A 529 23.94 1.73 27.43
CA LYS A 529 23.03 0.64 27.87
C LYS A 529 22.76 -0.34 26.73
N LEU A 530 22.67 0.14 25.49
CA LEU A 530 22.58 -0.71 24.32
C LEU A 530 23.87 -1.53 24.17
N ILE A 531 25.04 -0.89 24.22
CA ILE A 531 26.35 -1.57 24.13
C ILE A 531 26.46 -2.68 25.20
N SER A 532 26.03 -2.42 26.44
CA SER A 532 25.97 -3.44 27.49
C SER A 532 25.10 -4.64 27.09
N ASN A 533 23.95 -4.42 26.47
CA ASN A 533 23.10 -5.51 25.98
C ASN A 533 23.79 -6.29 24.84
N LEU A 534 24.53 -5.60 23.95
CA LEU A 534 25.28 -6.25 22.86
C LEU A 534 26.46 -7.09 23.38
N GLU A 535 27.12 -6.68 24.48
CA GLU A 535 28.13 -7.50 25.14
C GLU A 535 27.54 -8.81 25.69
N GLU A 536 26.29 -8.81 26.15
CA GLU A 536 25.59 -10.03 26.58
C GLU A 536 25.29 -10.99 25.41
N VAL A 537 24.97 -10.45 24.23
CA VAL A 537 24.81 -11.22 22.99
C VAL A 537 26.16 -11.84 22.59
N LYS A 538 27.22 -11.02 22.56
CA LYS A 538 28.58 -11.42 22.22
C LYS A 538 29.11 -12.51 23.14
N ALA A 539 28.83 -12.43 24.45
CA ALA A 539 29.23 -13.43 25.45
C ALA A 539 28.59 -14.81 25.20
N ARG A 540 27.50 -14.87 24.44
CA ARG A 540 26.76 -16.11 24.08
C ARG A 540 27.05 -16.59 22.66
N GLY A 541 28.03 -15.99 21.97
CA GLY A 541 28.44 -16.38 20.63
C GLY A 541 27.64 -15.75 19.50
N GLY A 542 26.68 -14.85 19.78
CA GLY A 542 25.91 -14.16 18.73
C GLY A 542 26.78 -13.28 17.85
N THR A 543 26.54 -13.31 16.54
CA THR A 543 27.25 -12.49 15.56
C THR A 543 26.59 -11.11 15.46
N LEU A 544 27.37 -10.05 15.70
CA LEU A 544 26.86 -8.69 15.79
C LEU A 544 27.13 -7.88 14.52
N TYR A 545 26.09 -7.30 13.94
CA TYR A 545 26.15 -6.30 12.86
C TYR A 545 25.58 -4.99 13.41
N VAL A 546 26.45 -4.02 13.69
CA VAL A 546 26.08 -2.82 14.42
C VAL A 546 26.19 -1.60 13.51
N PHE A 547 25.07 -0.94 13.27
CA PHE A 547 25.02 0.36 12.59
C PHE A 547 25.10 1.44 13.67
N ALA A 548 26.21 2.17 13.72
CA ALA A 548 26.55 3.00 14.87
C ALA A 548 26.98 4.41 14.46
N ASP A 549 26.71 5.39 15.35
CA ASP A 549 27.34 6.70 15.25
C ASP A 549 28.88 6.58 15.32
N PRO A 550 29.65 7.41 14.60
CA PRO A 550 31.10 7.37 14.64
C PRO A 550 31.73 7.58 16.04
N SER A 551 30.99 8.15 16.97
CA SER A 551 31.43 8.30 18.38
C SER A 551 31.37 6.98 19.17
N VAL A 552 30.57 6.01 18.70
CA VAL A 552 30.42 4.71 19.36
C VAL A 552 31.64 3.84 19.10
N LYS A 553 32.34 3.49 20.18
CA LYS A 553 33.50 2.57 20.15
C LYS A 553 33.07 1.23 20.73
N MET A 554 33.09 0.21 19.90
CA MET A 554 32.73 -1.15 20.27
C MET A 554 33.62 -2.15 19.53
N ASP A 555 34.10 -3.19 20.22
CA ASP A 555 34.75 -4.32 19.60
C ASP A 555 33.72 -5.40 19.26
N VAL A 556 33.50 -5.64 17.98
CA VAL A 556 32.67 -6.74 17.47
C VAL A 556 33.61 -7.90 17.13
N LYS A 557 33.73 -8.91 18.03
CA LYS A 557 34.60 -10.09 17.81
C LYS A 557 34.26 -10.87 16.58
N SER A 558 32.98 -10.98 16.24
CA SER A 558 32.43 -11.59 15.03
C SER A 558 31.33 -10.68 14.51
N GLY A 559 31.35 -10.39 13.21
CA GLY A 559 30.40 -9.46 12.57
C GLY A 559 31.07 -8.18 12.09
N GLU A 560 30.33 -7.09 12.02
CA GLU A 560 30.78 -5.83 11.43
C GLU A 560 30.24 -4.63 12.22
N LEU A 561 31.06 -3.58 12.33
CA LEU A 561 30.66 -2.26 12.83
C LEU A 561 30.64 -1.28 11.65
N VAL A 562 29.44 -0.82 11.28
CA VAL A 562 29.22 0.14 10.19
C VAL A 562 28.98 1.52 10.80
N HIS A 563 29.84 2.48 10.51
CA HIS A 563 29.66 3.85 10.97
C HIS A 563 28.72 4.63 10.08
N MET A 564 27.66 5.17 10.68
CA MET A 564 26.63 5.94 10.00
C MET A 564 27.03 7.40 9.79
N PRO A 565 26.53 8.08 8.75
CA PRO A 565 26.68 9.51 8.60
C PRO A 565 26.20 10.29 9.83
N LYS A 566 26.87 11.37 10.19
CA LYS A 566 26.43 12.26 11.27
C LYS A 566 25.19 13.03 10.84
N CYS A 567 24.17 13.04 11.68
CA CYS A 567 22.97 13.85 11.50
C CYS A 567 22.37 14.28 12.86
N ASP A 568 21.41 15.18 12.80
CA ASP A 568 20.66 15.57 14.01
C ASP A 568 19.95 14.34 14.60
N PHE A 569 19.98 14.20 15.93
CA PHE A 569 19.41 13.05 16.64
C PHE A 569 17.95 12.77 16.25
N PHE A 570 17.14 13.80 16.07
CA PHE A 570 15.72 13.62 15.69
C PHE A 570 15.55 13.07 14.27
N LEU A 571 16.53 13.21 13.38
CA LEU A 571 16.50 12.69 12.01
C LEU A 571 17.25 11.36 11.85
N THR A 572 18.00 10.91 12.87
CA THR A 572 18.71 9.63 12.83
C THR A 572 17.80 8.43 12.49
N PRO A 573 16.52 8.34 12.96
CA PRO A 573 15.63 7.24 12.55
C PRO A 573 15.45 7.14 11.03
N ILE A 574 15.44 8.27 10.32
CA ILE A 574 15.31 8.32 8.85
C ILE A 574 16.58 7.77 8.20
N VAL A 575 17.75 8.22 8.66
CA VAL A 575 19.05 7.85 8.08
C VAL A 575 19.40 6.40 8.37
N TYR A 576 19.14 5.90 9.59
CA TYR A 576 19.46 4.52 9.99
C TYR A 576 18.56 3.46 9.38
N ASN A 577 17.45 3.85 8.77
CA ASN A 577 16.61 2.93 8.00
C ASN A 577 17.25 2.53 6.66
N ILE A 578 18.04 3.43 6.04
CA ILE A 578 18.62 3.22 4.71
C ILE A 578 19.49 1.96 4.63
N PRO A 579 20.49 1.75 5.52
CA PRO A 579 21.33 0.56 5.47
C PRO A 579 20.55 -0.74 5.72
N LEU A 580 19.45 -0.72 6.47
CA LEU A 580 18.62 -1.90 6.71
C LEU A 580 17.87 -2.32 5.43
N GLN A 581 17.44 -1.36 4.62
CA GLN A 581 16.85 -1.62 3.31
C GLN A 581 17.88 -2.21 2.35
N ILE A 582 19.08 -1.63 2.28
CA ILE A 582 20.19 -2.15 1.46
C ILE A 582 20.55 -3.58 1.90
N LEU A 583 20.70 -3.83 3.20
CA LEU A 583 21.03 -5.14 3.74
C LEU A 583 19.98 -6.19 3.35
N SER A 584 18.70 -5.85 3.51
CA SER A 584 17.60 -6.74 3.16
C SER A 584 17.59 -7.06 1.66
N TYR A 585 17.82 -6.06 0.81
CA TYR A 585 17.94 -6.21 -0.64
C TYR A 585 19.10 -7.14 -1.03
N GLU A 586 20.30 -6.91 -0.50
CA GLU A 586 21.50 -7.72 -0.81
C GLU A 586 21.35 -9.18 -0.32
N VAL A 587 20.74 -9.38 0.86
CA VAL A 587 20.43 -10.72 1.36
C VAL A 587 19.44 -11.44 0.44
N ALA A 588 18.39 -10.76 -0.01
CA ALA A 588 17.40 -11.33 -0.91
C ALA A 588 17.99 -11.68 -2.29
N LEU A 589 18.90 -10.85 -2.82
CA LEU A 589 19.66 -11.15 -4.05
C LEU A 589 20.43 -12.47 -3.94
N LEU A 590 21.12 -12.70 -2.81
CA LEU A 590 21.90 -13.92 -2.58
C LEU A 590 21.01 -15.16 -2.40
N ARG A 591 19.81 -14.98 -1.85
CA ARG A 591 18.83 -16.07 -1.72
C ARG A 591 18.08 -16.37 -3.02
N GLY A 592 18.20 -15.52 -4.04
CA GLY A 592 17.55 -15.69 -5.34
C GLY A 592 16.02 -15.60 -5.28
N THR A 593 15.49 -14.86 -4.32
CA THR A 593 14.04 -14.64 -4.15
C THR A 593 13.54 -13.57 -5.11
N ASP A 594 12.23 -13.53 -5.38
CA ASP A 594 11.62 -12.43 -6.12
C ASP A 594 11.50 -11.21 -5.18
N ILE A 595 12.31 -10.16 -5.46
CA ILE A 595 12.44 -8.99 -4.60
C ILE A 595 11.29 -8.02 -4.79
N ASP A 596 10.92 -7.78 -6.05
CA ASP A 596 9.86 -6.82 -6.38
C ASP A 596 8.47 -7.39 -6.11
N GLN A 597 8.30 -8.71 -6.24
CA GLN A 597 7.03 -9.42 -6.06
C GLN A 597 7.23 -10.67 -5.19
N PRO A 598 7.55 -10.50 -3.89
CA PRO A 598 7.74 -11.64 -3.00
C PRO A 598 6.45 -12.45 -2.84
N ARG A 599 6.62 -13.77 -2.69
CA ARG A 599 5.49 -14.70 -2.57
C ARG A 599 4.55 -14.31 -1.43
N ASN A 600 3.25 -14.49 -1.63
CA ASN A 600 2.20 -14.28 -0.64
C ASN A 600 2.10 -12.83 -0.10
N LEU A 601 2.67 -11.85 -0.80
CA LEU A 601 2.57 -10.44 -0.45
C LEU A 601 2.03 -9.63 -1.61
N ALA A 602 1.32 -8.57 -1.29
CA ALA A 602 0.76 -7.59 -2.22
C ALA A 602 1.18 -6.17 -1.84
N LYS A 603 1.35 -5.28 -2.82
CA LYS A 603 1.78 -3.89 -2.57
C LYS A 603 0.78 -3.12 -1.69
N SER A 604 -0.50 -3.36 -1.84
CA SER A 604 -1.54 -2.72 -1.04
C SER A 604 -2.68 -3.74 -0.79
N VAL A 605 -3.17 -3.82 0.44
CA VAL A 605 -4.24 -4.73 0.84
C VAL A 605 -5.56 -3.95 0.85
N THR A 606 -6.43 -4.19 -0.14
CA THR A 606 -7.73 -3.50 -0.31
C THR A 606 -8.93 -4.38 0.02
N VAL A 607 -8.68 -5.53 0.61
CA VAL A 607 -9.70 -6.44 1.16
C VAL A 607 -9.33 -6.77 2.60
N GLU A 608 -10.31 -7.06 3.39
CA GLU A 608 -10.13 -7.49 4.77
C GLU A 608 -10.04 -9.01 4.88
#